data_0e707c736040fc7b8ac3816f87418fbf
#
_entry.id   0e707c736040fc7b8ac3816f87418fbf
#
_cell.length_a   1.000
_cell.length_b   1.000
_cell.length_c   1.000
_cell.angle_alpha   90.00
_cell.angle_beta   90.00
_cell.angle_gamma   90.00
#
_symmetry.space_group_name_H-M   'P 1'
#
loop_
_entity.id
_entity.type
_entity.pdbx_description
1 polymer ?
#
loop_
_entity_poly.entity_id
_entity_poly.type
_entity_poly.pdbx_seq_one_letter_code
_entity_poly.pdbx_strand_id
1 'polypeptide(L)'
;LEVADIFRAHGPAYRRDHDGHLTLPQLKVMSAIEICRTAALGGHAAACTKCGHEHVAYNSCRNRHCPKCQGATARDWMQARIEDLLPVEYFHVVFTLPASIADIAHQNKAAVYGLLFKASAETLLTIAADPKHLGARIGMTSVLHTWGSAMTHHPHVHVIVPGGGLSLDGTRWIGCRPGFFLPVKVLSRLFRRLFLEGVFRLHKAGKLRFFGNLVGLTDPGSFASHLASLRKTEWVVYAKPPFGGPEAVLAYLSRYTHRVAISNHRLISADADTVSFRWKDYRIRGQDRRKIMRLSTDDFIRRFLIHFLPSGFHRIRHAGFLANGIRRDRIAKIRRL
;
A
#
# COMPACT_ATOMS: atom_id res chain seq x y z
N LEU A 1 -24.34 3.86 3.89
CA LEU A 1 -23.49 3.72 5.06
C LEU A 1 -22.04 4.01 4.67
N GLU A 2 -21.36 4.84 5.47
CA GLU A 2 -19.99 5.27 5.24
C GLU A 2 -19.13 5.11 6.50
N VAL A 3 -17.82 5.03 6.34
CA VAL A 3 -16.88 5.07 7.49
C VAL A 3 -17.08 6.34 8.32
N ALA A 4 -17.43 7.46 7.68
CA ALA A 4 -17.71 8.71 8.36
C ALA A 4 -18.93 8.62 9.30
N ASP A 5 -19.96 7.86 8.95
CA ASP A 5 -21.14 7.67 9.80
C ASP A 5 -20.78 6.93 11.09
N ILE A 6 -19.96 5.87 10.96
CA ILE A 6 -19.45 5.10 12.09
C ILE A 6 -18.61 6.00 13.02
N PHE A 7 -17.73 6.83 12.45
CA PHE A 7 -16.89 7.72 13.25
C PHE A 7 -17.68 8.84 13.92
N ARG A 8 -18.73 9.39 13.26
CA ARG A 8 -19.60 10.40 13.88
C ARG A 8 -20.39 9.80 15.05
N ALA A 9 -20.93 8.60 14.88
CA ALA A 9 -21.75 7.95 15.90
C ALA A 9 -20.91 7.48 17.10
N HIS A 10 -19.75 6.88 16.86
CA HIS A 10 -18.98 6.16 17.88
C HIS A 10 -17.61 6.77 18.19
N GLY A 11 -17.10 7.67 17.34
CA GLY A 11 -15.81 8.30 17.51
C GLY A 11 -15.64 9.07 18.84
N PRO A 12 -16.65 9.81 19.33
CA PRO A 12 -16.55 10.48 20.63
C PRO A 12 -16.37 9.50 21.80
N ALA A 13 -17.12 8.40 21.85
CA ALA A 13 -16.97 7.36 22.86
C ALA A 13 -15.59 6.70 22.75
N TYR A 14 -15.21 6.27 21.52
CA TYR A 14 -13.89 5.66 21.27
C TYR A 14 -12.72 6.54 21.77
N ARG A 15 -12.79 7.86 21.58
CA ARG A 15 -11.75 8.78 22.07
C ARG A 15 -11.69 8.82 23.61
N ARG A 16 -12.84 8.82 24.27
CA ARG A 16 -12.87 8.81 25.77
C ARG A 16 -12.31 7.51 26.32
N ASP A 17 -12.74 6.38 25.75
CA ASP A 17 -12.36 5.04 26.23
C ASP A 17 -10.88 4.72 25.96
N HIS A 18 -10.26 5.42 25.00
CA HIS A 18 -8.85 5.29 24.61
C HIS A 18 -8.04 6.57 24.87
N ASP A 19 -8.45 7.37 25.87
CA ASP A 19 -7.73 8.59 26.22
C ASP A 19 -6.26 8.28 26.59
N GLY A 20 -5.34 9.13 26.12
CA GLY A 20 -3.89 8.91 26.26
C GLY A 20 -3.29 7.81 25.37
N HIS A 21 -4.09 6.96 24.71
CA HIS A 21 -3.61 5.89 23.83
C HIS A 21 -3.68 6.23 22.34
N LEU A 22 -4.40 7.28 21.96
CA LEU A 22 -4.50 7.75 20.59
C LEU A 22 -3.44 8.82 20.28
N THR A 23 -2.71 8.62 19.21
CA THR A 23 -1.75 9.63 18.75
C THR A 23 -2.48 10.81 18.11
N LEU A 24 -1.91 12.02 18.22
CA LEU A 24 -2.46 13.22 17.59
C LEU A 24 -2.76 13.05 16.10
N PRO A 25 -1.91 12.38 15.27
CA PRO A 25 -2.27 12.08 13.90
C PRO A 25 -3.53 11.21 13.75
N GLN A 26 -3.76 10.22 14.62
CA GLN A 26 -4.98 9.40 14.57
C GLN A 26 -6.21 10.25 14.88
N LEU A 27 -6.17 11.08 15.91
CA LEU A 27 -7.24 12.01 16.25
C LEU A 27 -7.57 12.96 15.09
N LYS A 28 -6.54 13.55 14.46
CA LYS A 28 -6.70 14.42 13.26
C LYS A 28 -7.37 13.69 12.10
N VAL A 29 -7.09 12.41 11.88
CA VAL A 29 -7.74 11.64 10.80
C VAL A 29 -9.18 11.30 11.13
N MET A 30 -9.49 10.92 12.37
CA MET A 30 -10.86 10.69 12.79
C MET A 30 -11.70 11.95 12.54
N SER A 31 -11.26 13.10 13.07
CA SER A 31 -11.96 14.39 12.88
C SER A 31 -12.10 14.77 11.40
N ALA A 32 -11.04 14.60 10.59
CA ALA A 32 -11.08 14.91 9.17
C ALA A 32 -12.11 14.05 8.41
N ILE A 33 -12.27 12.76 8.77
CA ILE A 33 -13.24 11.87 8.13
C ILE A 33 -14.66 12.24 8.59
N GLU A 34 -14.86 12.54 9.87
CA GLU A 34 -16.14 12.94 10.45
C GLU A 34 -16.75 14.17 9.77
N ILE A 35 -15.93 15.21 9.58
CA ILE A 35 -16.37 16.49 8.98
C ILE A 35 -16.30 16.50 7.45
N CYS A 36 -15.83 15.42 6.81
CA CYS A 36 -15.65 15.37 5.36
C CYS A 36 -16.97 15.51 4.63
N ARG A 37 -17.06 16.49 3.76
CA ARG A 37 -18.26 16.85 2.98
C ARG A 37 -19.48 17.16 3.87
N THR A 38 -19.23 17.96 4.90
CA THR A 38 -20.24 18.56 5.75
C THR A 38 -20.08 20.08 5.75
N ALA A 39 -21.07 20.81 6.28
CA ALA A 39 -21.05 22.25 6.43
C ALA A 39 -19.83 22.77 7.22
N ALA A 40 -19.27 21.94 8.13
CA ALA A 40 -18.08 22.28 8.92
C ALA A 40 -16.82 22.58 8.08
N LEU A 41 -16.76 22.12 6.82
CA LEU A 41 -15.68 22.45 5.88
C LEU A 41 -16.06 23.54 4.87
N GLY A 42 -17.25 24.16 5.02
CA GLY A 42 -17.79 25.07 4.02
C GLY A 42 -18.16 24.34 2.73
N GLY A 43 -18.54 25.10 1.72
CA GLY A 43 -18.97 24.56 0.43
C GLY A 43 -19.24 25.65 -0.60
N HIS A 44 -19.81 25.24 -1.73
CA HIS A 44 -20.29 26.16 -2.77
C HIS A 44 -21.76 25.85 -3.04
N ALA A 45 -22.56 26.89 -3.21
CA ALA A 45 -23.89 26.81 -3.77
C ALA A 45 -23.81 27.07 -5.28
N ALA A 46 -24.45 26.23 -6.06
CA ALA A 46 -24.59 26.41 -7.50
C ALA A 46 -26.09 26.40 -7.84
N ALA A 47 -26.55 27.38 -8.60
CA ALA A 47 -27.90 27.44 -9.12
C ALA A 47 -27.94 27.13 -10.61
N CYS A 48 -28.91 26.30 -11.03
CA CYS A 48 -29.12 26.04 -12.45
C CYS A 48 -29.68 27.30 -13.14
N THR A 49 -29.02 27.82 -14.14
CA THR A 49 -29.46 28.99 -14.87
C THR A 49 -30.76 28.80 -15.66
N LYS A 50 -31.18 27.55 -15.91
CA LYS A 50 -32.42 27.21 -16.64
C LYS A 50 -33.63 27.00 -15.73
N CYS A 51 -33.49 26.37 -14.59
CA CYS A 51 -34.61 25.98 -13.73
C CYS A 51 -34.50 26.50 -12.29
N GLY A 52 -33.45 27.25 -11.95
CA GLY A 52 -33.25 27.78 -10.59
C GLY A 52 -32.92 26.75 -9.51
N HIS A 53 -32.79 25.46 -9.86
CA HIS A 53 -32.46 24.43 -8.88
C HIS A 53 -31.13 24.72 -8.20
N GLU A 54 -31.14 24.79 -6.89
CA GLU A 54 -29.92 25.01 -6.08
C GLU A 54 -29.33 23.69 -5.62
N HIS A 55 -28.01 23.57 -5.73
CA HIS A 55 -27.23 22.44 -5.24
C HIS A 55 -26.07 22.93 -4.37
N VAL A 56 -25.99 22.38 -3.16
CA VAL A 56 -24.87 22.67 -2.24
C VAL A 56 -23.86 21.54 -2.29
N ALA A 57 -22.62 21.85 -2.68
CA ALA A 57 -21.49 20.92 -2.68
C ALA A 57 -20.51 21.27 -1.55
N TYR A 58 -20.46 20.45 -0.51
CA TYR A 58 -19.55 20.64 0.62
C TYR A 58 -18.12 20.23 0.28
N ASN A 59 -17.15 20.95 0.83
CA ASN A 59 -15.73 20.73 0.65
C ASN A 59 -15.27 19.38 1.22
N SER A 60 -14.28 18.79 0.58
CA SER A 60 -13.68 17.53 1.01
C SER A 60 -12.52 17.74 1.99
N CYS A 61 -12.30 16.80 2.93
CA CYS A 61 -11.19 16.90 3.89
C CYS A 61 -9.81 16.65 3.26
N ARG A 62 -9.73 16.20 2.01
CA ARG A 62 -8.51 15.82 1.27
C ARG A 62 -7.57 14.86 2.03
N ASN A 63 -8.06 14.24 3.09
CA ASN A 63 -7.24 13.31 3.88
C ASN A 63 -7.02 12.00 3.11
N ARG A 64 -5.77 11.55 3.03
CA ARG A 64 -5.39 10.34 2.31
C ARG A 64 -5.94 9.03 2.90
N HIS A 65 -6.51 9.08 4.09
CA HIS A 65 -7.19 7.94 4.75
C HIS A 65 -8.71 8.01 4.63
N CYS A 66 -9.26 9.09 4.07
CA CYS A 66 -10.70 9.24 3.90
C CYS A 66 -11.21 8.46 2.68
N PRO A 67 -12.13 7.48 2.84
CA PRO A 67 -12.66 6.70 1.72
C PRO A 67 -13.34 7.54 0.62
N LYS A 68 -13.97 8.67 1.00
CA LYS A 68 -14.62 9.59 0.06
C LYS A 68 -13.64 10.35 -0.82
N CYS A 69 -12.50 10.76 -0.26
CA CYS A 69 -11.54 11.64 -0.96
C CYS A 69 -10.66 10.90 -1.97
N GLN A 70 -10.47 9.59 -1.79
CA GLN A 70 -9.49 8.84 -2.59
C GLN A 70 -9.90 8.60 -4.04
N GLY A 71 -11.18 8.66 -4.38
CA GLY A 71 -11.64 8.42 -5.75
C GLY A 71 -11.16 9.46 -6.76
N ALA A 72 -11.24 10.76 -6.44
CA ALA A 72 -10.74 11.83 -7.30
C ALA A 72 -9.21 11.74 -7.45
N THR A 73 -8.49 11.66 -6.33
CA THR A 73 -7.01 11.55 -6.33
C THR A 73 -6.51 10.33 -7.11
N ALA A 74 -7.26 9.22 -7.10
CA ALA A 74 -6.93 8.03 -7.91
C ALA A 74 -7.06 8.30 -9.41
N ARG A 75 -8.08 9.04 -9.84
CA ARG A 75 -8.27 9.42 -11.26
C ARG A 75 -7.16 10.35 -11.74
N ASP A 76 -6.86 11.39 -10.98
CA ASP A 76 -5.82 12.36 -11.31
C ASP A 76 -4.44 11.67 -11.42
N TRP A 77 -4.14 10.79 -10.47
CA TRP A 77 -2.92 10.01 -10.49
C TRP A 77 -2.85 9.08 -11.71
N MET A 78 -3.96 8.42 -12.04
CA MET A 78 -4.05 7.53 -13.19
C MET A 78 -3.82 8.29 -14.50
N GLN A 79 -4.49 9.42 -14.66
CA GLN A 79 -4.33 10.27 -15.85
C GLN A 79 -2.86 10.69 -16.04
N ALA A 80 -2.21 11.14 -14.97
CA ALA A 80 -0.79 11.52 -15.02
C ALA A 80 0.16 10.35 -15.29
N ARG A 81 -0.27 9.10 -15.14
CA ARG A 81 0.55 7.90 -15.41
C ARG A 81 0.29 7.27 -16.78
N ILE A 82 -0.82 7.58 -17.44
CA ILE A 82 -1.10 7.13 -18.81
C ILE A 82 0.02 7.57 -19.76
N GLU A 83 0.49 8.80 -19.60
CA GLU A 83 1.57 9.36 -20.41
C GLU A 83 2.92 8.65 -20.20
N ASP A 84 3.11 8.00 -19.06
CA ASP A 84 4.34 7.26 -18.76
C ASP A 84 4.32 5.81 -19.26
N LEU A 85 3.20 5.33 -19.84
CA LEU A 85 3.09 3.96 -20.32
C LEU A 85 3.97 3.70 -21.53
N LEU A 86 4.58 2.52 -21.50
CA LEU A 86 5.27 1.92 -22.66
C LEU A 86 4.38 0.87 -23.31
N PRO A 87 4.46 0.67 -24.63
CA PRO A 87 3.67 -0.33 -25.36
C PRO A 87 4.20 -1.76 -25.16
N VAL A 88 4.34 -2.18 -23.91
CA VAL A 88 4.86 -3.49 -23.51
C VAL A 88 3.94 -4.11 -22.46
N GLU A 89 4.09 -5.43 -22.23
CA GLU A 89 3.45 -6.08 -21.09
C GLU A 89 3.91 -5.46 -19.76
N TYR A 90 3.05 -5.52 -18.73
CA TYR A 90 3.40 -5.09 -17.39
C TYR A 90 3.18 -6.21 -16.40
N PHE A 91 4.14 -6.42 -15.52
CA PHE A 91 4.07 -7.43 -14.48
C PHE A 91 3.71 -6.81 -13.13
N HIS A 92 2.87 -7.52 -12.39
CA HIS A 92 2.51 -7.17 -11.03
C HIS A 92 3.23 -8.10 -10.05
N VAL A 93 4.16 -7.56 -9.29
CA VAL A 93 4.92 -8.30 -8.27
C VAL A 93 4.48 -7.84 -6.88
N VAL A 94 4.30 -8.75 -5.94
CA VAL A 94 3.95 -8.44 -4.54
C VAL A 94 5.00 -9.01 -3.62
N PHE A 95 5.51 -8.19 -2.73
CA PHE A 95 6.41 -8.58 -1.65
C PHE A 95 5.70 -8.44 -0.32
N THR A 96 5.58 -9.52 0.43
CA THR A 96 4.80 -9.58 1.68
C THR A 96 5.72 -9.84 2.87
N LEU A 97 5.52 -9.10 3.96
CA LEU A 97 6.19 -9.37 5.23
C LEU A 97 5.47 -10.49 5.98
N PRO A 98 6.19 -11.44 6.58
CA PRO A 98 5.59 -12.44 7.47
C PRO A 98 4.98 -11.79 8.72
N ALA A 99 4.00 -12.46 9.32
CA ALA A 99 3.26 -11.95 10.48
C ALA A 99 4.17 -11.54 11.64
N SER A 100 5.20 -12.31 11.93
CA SER A 100 6.18 -12.02 12.99
C SER A 100 7.02 -10.74 12.77
N ILE A 101 7.12 -10.26 11.53
CA ILE A 101 7.68 -8.94 11.21
C ILE A 101 6.60 -7.86 11.20
N ALA A 102 5.35 -8.23 10.96
CA ALA A 102 4.27 -7.24 10.89
C ALA A 102 4.09 -6.52 12.24
N ASP A 103 4.27 -7.19 13.37
CA ASP A 103 4.18 -6.57 14.70
C ASP A 103 5.32 -5.57 14.94
N ILE A 104 6.55 -5.92 14.56
CA ILE A 104 7.69 -4.99 14.58
C ILE A 104 7.42 -3.79 13.66
N ALA A 105 6.86 -4.04 12.47
CA ALA A 105 6.51 -3.00 11.51
C ALA A 105 5.41 -2.06 12.04
N HIS A 106 4.46 -2.57 12.82
CA HIS A 106 3.40 -1.77 13.43
C HIS A 106 3.97 -0.71 14.40
N GLN A 107 4.92 -1.11 15.23
CA GLN A 107 5.58 -0.20 16.18
C GLN A 107 6.61 0.73 15.51
N ASN A 108 7.17 0.33 14.34
CA ASN A 108 8.27 1.01 13.66
C ASN A 108 7.95 1.36 12.20
N LYS A 109 6.75 1.91 11.94
CA LYS A 109 6.18 2.07 10.59
C LYS A 109 7.12 2.74 9.59
N ALA A 110 7.67 3.91 9.92
CA ALA A 110 8.51 4.65 8.97
C ALA A 110 9.78 3.87 8.59
N ALA A 111 10.48 3.29 9.58
CA ALA A 111 11.72 2.56 9.37
C ALA A 111 11.49 1.26 8.59
N VAL A 112 10.53 0.44 9.04
CA VAL A 112 10.29 -0.89 8.48
C VAL A 112 9.60 -0.82 7.11
N TYR A 113 8.64 0.09 6.90
CA TYR A 113 8.04 0.30 5.58
C TYR A 113 9.03 0.92 4.59
N GLY A 114 9.91 1.82 5.06
CA GLY A 114 11.02 2.33 4.25
C GLY A 114 11.96 1.23 3.79
N LEU A 115 12.30 0.30 4.70
CA LEU A 115 13.11 -0.87 4.40
C LEU A 115 12.40 -1.84 3.45
N LEU A 116 11.09 -2.05 3.61
CA LEU A 116 10.29 -2.90 2.71
C LEU A 116 10.35 -2.39 1.26
N PHE A 117 10.20 -1.08 1.04
CA PHE A 117 10.39 -0.49 -0.29
C PHE A 117 11.81 -0.66 -0.81
N LYS A 118 12.82 -0.41 0.03
CA LYS A 118 14.22 -0.54 -0.36
C LYS A 118 14.56 -1.96 -0.77
N ALA A 119 14.25 -2.94 0.09
CA ALA A 119 14.58 -4.33 -0.15
C ALA A 119 13.85 -4.91 -1.37
N SER A 120 12.57 -4.55 -1.59
CA SER A 120 11.82 -5.00 -2.76
C SER A 120 12.37 -4.40 -4.06
N ALA A 121 12.69 -3.12 -4.09
CA ALA A 121 13.27 -2.46 -5.26
C ALA A 121 14.66 -2.99 -5.57
N GLU A 122 15.54 -3.09 -4.58
CA GLU A 122 16.90 -3.64 -4.73
C GLU A 122 16.86 -5.09 -5.23
N THR A 123 15.95 -5.91 -4.71
CA THR A 123 15.76 -7.29 -5.20
C THR A 123 15.45 -7.33 -6.69
N LEU A 124 14.49 -6.55 -7.14
CA LEU A 124 14.09 -6.52 -8.55
C LEU A 124 15.20 -5.98 -9.45
N LEU A 125 15.84 -4.89 -9.05
CA LEU A 125 16.93 -4.26 -9.82
C LEU A 125 18.13 -5.20 -9.95
N THR A 126 18.52 -5.89 -8.87
CA THR A 126 19.66 -6.81 -8.86
C THR A 126 19.41 -8.02 -9.76
N ILE A 127 18.25 -8.68 -9.60
CA ILE A 127 17.97 -9.89 -10.38
C ILE A 127 17.70 -9.56 -11.85
N ALA A 128 17.06 -8.43 -12.15
CA ALA A 128 16.84 -8.01 -13.53
C ALA A 128 18.15 -7.63 -14.26
N ALA A 129 19.12 -7.05 -13.55
CA ALA A 129 20.41 -6.68 -14.13
C ALA A 129 21.33 -7.90 -14.41
N ASP A 130 21.08 -9.04 -13.74
CA ASP A 130 21.86 -10.26 -13.97
C ASP A 130 21.58 -10.83 -15.38
N PRO A 131 22.62 -10.99 -16.24
CA PRO A 131 22.47 -11.57 -17.59
C PRO A 131 21.89 -12.98 -17.60
N LYS A 132 22.02 -13.75 -16.51
CA LYS A 132 21.39 -15.08 -16.37
C LYS A 132 19.86 -15.00 -16.32
N HIS A 133 19.30 -13.83 -16.04
CA HIS A 133 17.85 -13.62 -15.95
C HIS A 133 17.33 -12.72 -17.05
N LEU A 134 17.50 -11.40 -16.94
CA LEU A 134 17.04 -10.45 -17.97
C LEU A 134 18.21 -9.66 -18.59
N GLY A 135 19.24 -9.34 -17.82
CA GLY A 135 20.38 -8.53 -18.27
C GLY A 135 20.01 -7.08 -18.58
N ALA A 136 19.03 -6.51 -17.87
CA ALA A 136 18.51 -5.18 -18.15
C ALA A 136 18.27 -4.33 -16.91
N ARG A 137 18.38 -3.01 -17.09
CA ARG A 137 18.00 -1.99 -16.09
C ARG A 137 16.53 -1.71 -16.22
N ILE A 138 15.74 -2.19 -15.27
CA ILE A 138 14.29 -2.02 -15.25
C ILE A 138 13.87 -0.72 -14.54
N GLY A 139 12.59 -0.35 -14.69
CA GLY A 139 11.92 0.67 -13.89
C GLY A 139 10.69 0.11 -13.21
N MET A 140 10.28 0.70 -12.10
CA MET A 140 9.12 0.22 -11.36
C MET A 140 8.38 1.31 -10.60
N THR A 141 7.08 1.08 -10.39
CA THR A 141 6.25 1.84 -9.46
C THR A 141 5.78 0.91 -8.35
N SER A 142 6.06 1.29 -7.11
CA SER A 142 5.76 0.52 -5.90
C SER A 142 4.72 1.22 -5.04
N VAL A 143 3.76 0.47 -4.50
CA VAL A 143 2.68 0.98 -3.66
C VAL A 143 2.58 0.15 -2.38
N LEU A 144 2.68 0.80 -1.22
CA LEU A 144 2.53 0.16 0.09
C LEU A 144 1.06 -0.05 0.44
N HIS A 145 0.74 -1.27 0.82
CA HIS A 145 -0.47 -1.61 1.56
C HIS A 145 -0.10 -2.18 2.93
N THR A 146 -0.88 -1.85 3.95
CA THR A 146 -0.66 -2.33 5.31
C THR A 146 -1.79 -3.24 5.80
N TRP A 147 -2.79 -3.53 4.96
CA TRP A 147 -4.01 -4.27 5.33
C TRP A 147 -4.27 -5.49 4.47
N GLY A 148 -4.79 -6.52 5.11
CA GLY A 148 -5.48 -7.62 4.44
C GLY A 148 -6.96 -7.31 4.19
N SER A 149 -7.67 -8.24 3.55
CA SER A 149 -9.12 -8.09 3.27
C SER A 149 -9.97 -7.95 4.54
N ALA A 150 -9.54 -8.53 5.65
CA ALA A 150 -10.18 -8.47 6.97
C ALA A 150 -9.76 -7.23 7.80
N MET A 151 -9.09 -6.26 7.20
CA MET A 151 -8.49 -5.10 7.89
C MET A 151 -7.45 -5.50 8.97
N THR A 152 -6.84 -6.67 8.87
CA THR A 152 -5.71 -7.07 9.69
C THR A 152 -4.43 -6.42 9.20
N HIS A 153 -3.48 -6.13 10.11
CA HIS A 153 -2.19 -5.56 9.73
C HIS A 153 -1.36 -6.57 8.94
N HIS A 154 -1.13 -6.26 7.67
CA HIS A 154 -0.47 -7.14 6.70
C HIS A 154 0.36 -6.33 5.70
N PRO A 155 1.53 -5.82 6.12
CA PRO A 155 2.34 -4.97 5.27
C PRO A 155 2.87 -5.71 4.04
N HIS A 156 2.61 -5.15 2.86
CA HIS A 156 3.11 -5.65 1.60
C HIS A 156 3.22 -4.52 0.57
N VAL A 157 4.10 -4.70 -0.39
CA VAL A 157 4.30 -3.73 -1.48
C VAL A 157 3.86 -4.37 -2.79
N HIS A 158 2.94 -3.69 -3.47
CA HIS A 158 2.60 -3.96 -4.86
C HIS A 158 3.57 -3.22 -5.76
N VAL A 159 4.23 -3.94 -6.65
CA VAL A 159 5.19 -3.37 -7.61
C VAL A 159 4.70 -3.65 -9.01
N ILE A 160 4.61 -2.62 -9.83
CA ILE A 160 4.36 -2.73 -11.26
C ILE A 160 5.63 -2.44 -12.03
N VAL A 161 5.93 -3.33 -12.94
CA VAL A 161 7.17 -3.32 -13.73
C VAL A 161 6.83 -3.51 -15.20
N PRO A 162 7.30 -2.63 -16.11
CA PRO A 162 7.26 -2.91 -17.54
C PRO A 162 7.98 -4.21 -17.87
N GLY A 163 7.50 -4.96 -18.85
CA GLY A 163 8.04 -6.25 -19.28
C GLY A 163 9.33 -6.13 -20.06
N GLY A 164 10.32 -5.50 -19.48
CA GLY A 164 11.65 -5.31 -20.05
C GLY A 164 12.40 -4.16 -19.41
N GLY A 165 13.56 -3.84 -19.95
CA GLY A 165 14.42 -2.77 -19.49
C GLY A 165 15.46 -2.35 -20.51
N LEU A 166 16.21 -1.29 -20.17
CA LEU A 166 17.37 -0.87 -20.94
C LEU A 166 18.53 -1.86 -20.75
N SER A 167 19.21 -2.23 -21.80
CA SER A 167 20.50 -2.94 -21.71
C SER A 167 21.45 -2.22 -20.76
N LEU A 168 22.44 -2.92 -20.24
CA LEU A 168 23.37 -2.35 -19.25
C LEU A 168 24.15 -1.15 -19.80
N ASP A 169 24.43 -1.13 -21.12
CA ASP A 169 25.00 0.01 -21.85
C ASP A 169 23.95 1.10 -22.20
N GLY A 170 22.67 0.78 -22.05
CA GLY A 170 21.57 1.70 -22.30
C GLY A 170 21.27 1.96 -23.78
N THR A 171 21.72 1.10 -24.70
CA THR A 171 21.59 1.28 -26.16
C THR A 171 20.39 0.55 -26.78
N ARG A 172 19.83 -0.45 -26.09
CA ARG A 172 18.76 -1.30 -26.58
C ARG A 172 17.70 -1.53 -25.51
N TRP A 173 16.46 -1.83 -25.97
CA TRP A 173 15.43 -2.40 -25.11
C TRP A 173 15.57 -3.92 -25.08
N ILE A 174 15.57 -4.51 -23.88
CA ILE A 174 15.57 -5.96 -23.66
C ILE A 174 14.22 -6.33 -23.11
N GLY A 175 13.40 -7.02 -23.92
CA GLY A 175 12.07 -7.50 -23.53
C GLY A 175 12.14 -8.75 -22.66
N CYS A 176 11.19 -8.88 -21.74
CA CYS A 176 10.94 -10.14 -21.04
C CYS A 176 10.39 -11.20 -22.01
N ARG A 177 10.53 -12.47 -21.64
CA ARG A 177 9.79 -13.54 -22.34
C ARG A 177 8.28 -13.33 -22.14
N PRO A 178 7.43 -13.58 -23.15
CA PRO A 178 5.99 -13.45 -23.01
C PRO A 178 5.45 -14.20 -21.79
N GLY A 179 4.66 -13.52 -20.96
CA GLY A 179 4.07 -14.10 -19.76
C GLY A 179 5.03 -14.42 -18.61
N PHE A 180 6.34 -14.17 -18.76
CA PHE A 180 7.34 -14.47 -17.72
C PHE A 180 8.21 -13.25 -17.43
N PHE A 181 8.30 -12.87 -16.17
CA PHE A 181 9.13 -11.76 -15.73
C PHE A 181 10.47 -12.22 -15.14
N LEU A 182 10.48 -12.67 -13.90
CA LEU A 182 11.65 -13.13 -13.17
C LEU A 182 11.30 -14.32 -12.27
N PRO A 183 12.26 -15.20 -11.92
CA PRO A 183 12.00 -16.39 -11.13
C PRO A 183 11.64 -16.04 -9.67
N VAL A 184 10.39 -16.26 -9.29
CA VAL A 184 9.81 -15.86 -7.98
C VAL A 184 10.59 -16.40 -6.79
N LYS A 185 11.09 -17.66 -6.87
CA LYS A 185 11.89 -18.26 -5.78
C LYS A 185 13.23 -17.52 -5.58
N VAL A 186 13.85 -17.03 -6.65
CA VAL A 186 15.08 -16.23 -6.57
C VAL A 186 14.78 -14.88 -5.95
N LEU A 187 13.71 -14.21 -6.41
CA LEU A 187 13.24 -12.95 -5.81
C LEU A 187 12.96 -13.11 -4.31
N SER A 188 12.24 -14.16 -3.90
CA SER A 188 11.91 -14.42 -2.48
C SER A 188 13.16 -14.57 -1.61
N ARG A 189 14.16 -15.34 -2.07
CA ARG A 189 15.40 -15.57 -1.32
C ARG A 189 16.21 -14.29 -1.15
N LEU A 190 16.38 -13.51 -2.22
CA LEU A 190 17.13 -12.25 -2.16
C LEU A 190 16.39 -11.21 -1.31
N PHE A 191 15.08 -11.05 -1.50
CA PHE A 191 14.25 -10.14 -0.71
C PHE A 191 14.35 -10.44 0.79
N ARG A 192 14.19 -11.71 1.19
CA ARG A 192 14.33 -12.15 2.57
C ARG A 192 15.69 -11.78 3.14
N ARG A 193 16.79 -12.07 2.42
CA ARG A 193 18.14 -11.73 2.85
C ARG A 193 18.31 -10.22 3.06
N LEU A 194 18.00 -9.41 2.04
CA LEU A 194 18.15 -7.96 2.09
C LEU A 194 17.31 -7.33 3.20
N PHE A 195 16.08 -7.82 3.38
CA PHE A 195 15.21 -7.32 4.42
C PHE A 195 15.71 -7.67 5.83
N LEU A 196 16.10 -8.92 6.08
CA LEU A 196 16.58 -9.35 7.39
C LEU A 196 17.92 -8.68 7.75
N GLU A 197 18.83 -8.51 6.80
CA GLU A 197 20.05 -7.72 6.99
C GLU A 197 19.74 -6.25 7.27
N GLY A 198 18.75 -5.70 6.58
CA GLY A 198 18.33 -4.32 6.76
C GLY A 198 17.69 -4.07 8.13
N VAL A 199 16.81 -4.93 8.59
CA VAL A 199 16.16 -4.78 9.90
C VAL A 199 17.16 -5.01 11.04
N PHE A 200 18.13 -5.92 10.87
CA PHE A 200 19.22 -6.10 11.80
C PHE A 200 20.09 -4.83 11.93
N ARG A 201 20.43 -4.19 10.78
CA ARG A 201 21.15 -2.90 10.78
C ARG A 201 20.34 -1.79 11.48
N LEU A 202 19.01 -1.75 11.30
CA LEU A 202 18.16 -0.79 11.99
C LEU A 202 18.16 -1.01 13.50
N HIS A 203 18.12 -2.26 13.96
CA HIS A 203 18.22 -2.61 15.38
C HIS A 203 19.57 -2.18 15.96
N LYS A 204 20.69 -2.58 15.33
CA LYS A 204 22.06 -2.21 15.77
C LYS A 204 22.26 -0.69 15.83
N ALA A 205 21.58 0.06 14.97
CA ALA A 205 21.63 1.51 14.94
C ALA A 205 20.66 2.19 15.93
N GLY A 206 19.98 1.45 16.80
CA GLY A 206 19.00 1.99 17.76
C GLY A 206 17.77 2.65 17.12
N LYS A 207 17.46 2.32 15.85
CA LYS A 207 16.35 2.92 15.09
C LYS A 207 15.04 2.17 15.20
N LEU A 208 15.00 1.10 15.99
CA LEU A 208 13.78 0.35 16.29
C LEU A 208 13.42 0.53 17.77
N ARG A 209 12.12 0.59 18.02
CA ARG A 209 11.54 0.64 19.37
C ARG A 209 10.64 -0.58 19.56
N PHE A 210 10.61 -1.09 20.79
CA PHE A 210 9.86 -2.29 21.14
C PHE A 210 9.06 -2.04 22.43
N PHE A 211 7.76 -2.33 22.37
CA PHE A 211 6.83 -2.11 23.49
C PHE A 211 5.99 -3.38 23.70
N GLY A 212 5.41 -3.51 24.89
CA GLY A 212 4.54 -4.62 25.24
C GLY A 212 5.23 -5.98 25.01
N ASN A 213 4.58 -6.86 24.30
CA ASN A 213 5.08 -8.23 24.03
C ASN A 213 6.39 -8.27 23.23
N LEU A 214 6.80 -7.17 22.61
CA LEU A 214 8.03 -7.10 21.84
C LEU A 214 9.22 -6.54 22.62
N VAL A 215 9.04 -6.11 23.88
CA VAL A 215 10.10 -5.46 24.67
C VAL A 215 11.37 -6.31 24.78
N GLY A 216 11.22 -7.64 24.84
CA GLY A 216 12.36 -8.58 24.87
C GLY A 216 13.25 -8.52 23.62
N LEU A 217 12.73 -8.01 22.47
CA LEU A 217 13.51 -7.83 21.26
C LEU A 217 14.45 -6.62 21.31
N THR A 218 14.43 -5.84 22.39
CA THR A 218 15.43 -4.81 22.65
C THR A 218 16.82 -5.44 22.88
N ASP A 219 16.86 -6.65 23.49
CA ASP A 219 18.09 -7.42 23.65
C ASP A 219 18.62 -7.92 22.28
N PRO A 220 19.91 -7.63 21.95
CA PRO A 220 20.51 -8.02 20.68
C PRO A 220 20.51 -9.54 20.43
N GLY A 221 20.69 -10.37 21.47
CA GLY A 221 20.70 -11.82 21.35
C GLY A 221 19.30 -12.38 21.02
N SER A 222 18.29 -11.92 21.74
CA SER A 222 16.87 -12.26 21.50
C SER A 222 16.43 -11.84 20.11
N PHE A 223 16.81 -10.63 19.67
CA PHE A 223 16.51 -10.14 18.34
C PHE A 223 17.19 -10.98 17.24
N ALA A 224 18.48 -11.30 17.41
CA ALA A 224 19.20 -12.16 16.46
C ALA A 224 18.56 -13.56 16.34
N SER A 225 18.15 -14.16 17.46
CA SER A 225 17.45 -15.46 17.52
C SER A 225 16.09 -15.39 16.82
N HIS A 226 15.32 -14.31 17.04
CA HIS A 226 14.07 -14.05 16.33
C HIS A 226 14.27 -14.01 14.81
N LEU A 227 15.27 -13.25 14.33
CA LEU A 227 15.58 -13.18 12.90
C LEU A 227 16.11 -14.50 12.32
N ALA A 228 16.84 -15.30 13.11
CA ALA A 228 17.33 -16.60 12.67
C ALA A 228 16.20 -17.59 12.32
N SER A 229 15.10 -17.58 13.08
CA SER A 229 13.91 -18.38 12.78
C SER A 229 13.30 -17.99 11.42
N LEU A 230 13.28 -16.69 11.09
CA LEU A 230 12.69 -16.16 9.86
C LEU A 230 13.54 -16.42 8.61
N ARG A 231 14.83 -16.71 8.77
CA ARG A 231 15.71 -17.12 7.65
C ARG A 231 15.32 -18.51 7.10
N LYS A 232 14.72 -19.35 7.93
CA LYS A 232 14.35 -20.74 7.58
C LYS A 232 12.98 -20.81 6.90
N THR A 233 12.15 -19.78 7.01
CA THR A 233 10.81 -19.73 6.42
C THR A 233 10.84 -19.21 4.99
N GLU A 234 9.95 -19.68 4.13
CA GLU A 234 9.74 -19.08 2.82
C GLU A 234 8.92 -17.79 2.94
N TRP A 235 9.40 -16.73 2.28
CA TRP A 235 8.69 -15.46 2.24
C TRP A 235 7.86 -15.36 0.97
N VAL A 236 6.66 -14.83 1.09
CA VAL A 236 5.73 -14.75 -0.02
C VAL A 236 6.14 -13.60 -0.95
N VAL A 237 6.64 -13.98 -2.12
CA VAL A 237 6.73 -13.11 -3.29
C VAL A 237 5.85 -13.71 -4.36
N TYR A 238 5.05 -12.87 -5.02
CA TYR A 238 4.12 -13.30 -6.03
C TYR A 238 4.27 -12.43 -7.28
N ALA A 239 4.38 -13.04 -8.44
CA ALA A 239 4.38 -12.35 -9.72
C ALA A 239 3.20 -12.84 -10.56
N LYS A 240 2.36 -11.93 -11.01
CA LYS A 240 1.26 -12.21 -11.95
C LYS A 240 1.65 -11.83 -13.35
N PRO A 241 1.25 -12.65 -14.34
CA PRO A 241 1.21 -12.21 -15.73
C PRO A 241 0.32 -10.96 -15.87
N PRO A 242 0.56 -10.15 -16.90
CA PRO A 242 -0.18 -8.90 -17.09
C PRO A 242 -1.64 -9.15 -17.40
N PHE A 243 -2.46 -8.19 -17.02
CA PHE A 243 -3.86 -8.13 -17.41
C PHE A 243 -3.97 -7.37 -18.73
N GLY A 244 -4.51 -7.94 -19.78
CA GLY A 244 -5.14 -7.29 -20.94
C GLY A 244 -4.57 -5.96 -21.47
N GLY A 245 -3.27 -5.68 -21.27
CA GLY A 245 -2.61 -4.48 -21.76
C GLY A 245 -2.26 -3.42 -20.71
N PRO A 246 -1.49 -2.39 -21.09
CA PRO A 246 -0.96 -1.37 -20.18
C PRO A 246 -2.03 -0.58 -19.43
N GLU A 247 -3.14 -0.26 -20.07
CA GLU A 247 -4.25 0.50 -19.48
C GLU A 247 -4.96 -0.28 -18.36
N ALA A 248 -5.15 -1.59 -18.54
CA ALA A 248 -5.73 -2.46 -17.52
C ALA A 248 -4.85 -2.52 -16.26
N VAL A 249 -3.55 -2.44 -16.42
CA VAL A 249 -2.58 -2.36 -15.31
C VAL A 249 -2.72 -1.05 -14.56
N LEU A 250 -2.86 0.07 -15.25
CA LEU A 250 -3.08 1.37 -14.61
C LEU A 250 -4.44 1.43 -13.90
N ALA A 251 -5.49 0.94 -14.51
CA ALA A 251 -6.81 0.84 -13.88
C ALA A 251 -6.78 -0.07 -12.64
N TYR A 252 -5.97 -1.12 -12.68
CA TYR A 252 -5.69 -1.97 -11.51
C TYR A 252 -4.92 -1.22 -10.44
N LEU A 253 -3.82 -0.53 -10.81
CA LEU A 253 -2.99 0.26 -9.90
C LEU A 253 -3.74 1.42 -9.26
N SER A 254 -4.55 2.15 -10.01
CA SER A 254 -5.31 3.28 -9.48
C SER A 254 -6.20 2.85 -8.31
N ARG A 255 -6.75 1.62 -8.39
CA ARG A 255 -7.50 0.99 -7.29
C ARG A 255 -6.63 0.70 -6.07
N TYR A 256 -5.32 0.53 -6.22
CA TYR A 256 -4.40 0.21 -5.13
C TYR A 256 -3.65 1.44 -4.60
N THR A 257 -3.30 2.40 -5.46
CA THR A 257 -2.53 3.59 -5.09
C THR A 257 -3.24 4.48 -4.09
N HIS A 258 -4.57 4.60 -4.23
CA HIS A 258 -5.39 5.48 -3.40
C HIS A 258 -6.38 4.71 -2.51
N ARG A 259 -6.20 3.38 -2.39
CA ARG A 259 -7.05 2.56 -1.55
C ARG A 259 -6.77 2.83 -0.07
N VAL A 260 -7.82 2.83 0.72
CA VAL A 260 -7.79 2.85 2.19
C VAL A 260 -8.11 1.45 2.72
N ALA A 261 -7.95 1.23 4.02
CA ALA A 261 -8.14 -0.09 4.65
C ALA A 261 -9.50 -0.73 4.31
N ILE A 262 -10.54 0.08 4.22
CA ILE A 262 -11.88 -0.33 3.76
C ILE A 262 -12.51 0.79 2.92
N SER A 263 -13.25 0.43 1.89
CA SER A 263 -14.08 1.35 1.10
C SER A 263 -15.54 1.25 1.53
N ASN A 264 -16.28 2.35 1.45
CA ASN A 264 -17.67 2.43 1.90
C ASN A 264 -18.56 1.33 1.30
N HIS A 265 -18.40 0.98 0.02
CA HIS A 265 -19.20 -0.07 -0.64
C HIS A 265 -19.03 -1.48 -0.04
N ARG A 266 -18.05 -1.70 0.82
CA ARG A 266 -17.86 -2.96 1.55
C ARG A 266 -18.69 -3.01 2.83
N LEU A 267 -19.10 -1.87 3.38
CA LEU A 267 -19.95 -1.80 4.56
C LEU A 267 -21.34 -2.34 4.23
N ILE A 268 -21.94 -3.07 5.16
CA ILE A 268 -23.27 -3.67 5.05
C ILE A 268 -24.21 -3.01 6.05
N SER A 269 -23.84 -3.04 7.33
CA SER A 269 -24.60 -2.46 8.42
C SER A 269 -23.68 -1.95 9.52
N ALA A 270 -24.15 -0.97 10.29
CA ALA A 270 -23.58 -0.56 11.55
C ALA A 270 -24.75 -0.29 12.50
N ASP A 271 -24.67 -0.81 13.70
CA ASP A 271 -25.56 -0.57 14.82
C ASP A 271 -24.80 0.01 16.03
N ALA A 272 -25.43 0.08 17.21
CA ALA A 272 -24.79 0.63 18.41
C ALA A 272 -23.50 -0.10 18.77
N ASP A 273 -23.44 -1.41 18.57
CA ASP A 273 -22.35 -2.26 19.09
C ASP A 273 -21.46 -2.85 18.01
N THR A 274 -21.96 -2.98 16.77
CA THR A 274 -21.28 -3.77 15.74
C THR A 274 -21.29 -3.13 14.35
N VAL A 275 -20.25 -3.47 13.58
CA VAL A 275 -20.10 -3.12 12.15
C VAL A 275 -19.91 -4.40 11.34
N SER A 276 -20.74 -4.57 10.32
CA SER A 276 -20.68 -5.69 9.38
C SER A 276 -20.16 -5.23 8.02
N PHE A 277 -19.24 -5.98 7.42
CA PHE A 277 -18.68 -5.66 6.11
C PHE A 277 -18.26 -6.89 5.30
N ARG A 278 -18.23 -6.74 3.98
CA ARG A 278 -17.76 -7.79 3.05
C ARG A 278 -16.25 -7.91 3.07
N TRP A 279 -15.75 -9.15 3.18
CA TRP A 279 -14.33 -9.43 3.06
C TRP A 279 -14.05 -10.67 2.19
N LYS A 280 -12.79 -10.89 1.82
CA LYS A 280 -12.36 -12.08 1.07
C LYS A 280 -11.41 -12.91 1.92
N ASP A 281 -11.78 -14.16 2.16
CA ASP A 281 -10.90 -15.15 2.77
C ASP A 281 -10.04 -15.79 1.67
N TYR A 282 -8.79 -15.34 1.57
CA TYR A 282 -7.86 -15.84 0.54
C TYR A 282 -7.34 -17.26 0.78
N ARG A 283 -7.65 -17.86 1.93
CA ARG A 283 -7.37 -19.29 2.20
C ARG A 283 -8.31 -20.21 1.44
N ILE A 284 -9.46 -19.71 1.03
CA ILE A 284 -10.51 -20.41 0.29
C ILE A 284 -10.45 -20.00 -1.18
N ARG A 285 -10.59 -20.98 -2.09
CA ARG A 285 -10.71 -20.74 -3.54
C ARG A 285 -12.18 -20.60 -3.95
N GLY A 286 -12.44 -19.98 -5.10
CA GLY A 286 -13.79 -19.87 -5.66
C GLY A 286 -14.65 -18.76 -5.05
N GLN A 287 -15.96 -18.91 -5.16
CA GLN A 287 -16.97 -17.93 -4.72
C GLN A 287 -17.10 -17.87 -3.19
N ASP A 288 -16.92 -18.99 -2.49
CA ASP A 288 -17.06 -19.15 -1.05
C ASP A 288 -16.03 -18.34 -0.24
N ARG A 289 -15.02 -17.79 -0.92
CA ARG A 289 -14.08 -16.83 -0.31
C ARG A 289 -14.72 -15.50 0.08
N ARG A 290 -15.92 -15.17 -0.47
CA ARG A 290 -16.64 -13.93 -0.15
C ARG A 290 -17.47 -14.14 1.09
N LYS A 291 -17.08 -13.51 2.19
CA LYS A 291 -17.71 -13.65 3.50
C LYS A 291 -18.09 -12.29 4.08
N ILE A 292 -18.95 -12.34 5.08
CA ILE A 292 -19.28 -11.18 5.93
C ILE A 292 -18.48 -11.31 7.22
N MET A 293 -17.91 -10.20 7.65
CA MET A 293 -17.25 -10.06 8.96
C MET A 293 -18.08 -9.10 9.79
N ARG A 294 -18.35 -9.49 11.02
CA ARG A 294 -18.96 -8.66 12.05
C ARG A 294 -17.92 -8.40 13.14
N LEU A 295 -17.69 -7.14 13.46
CA LEU A 295 -16.76 -6.71 14.51
C LEU A 295 -17.52 -5.83 15.49
N SER A 296 -17.06 -5.74 16.74
CA SER A 296 -17.47 -4.64 17.59
C SER A 296 -17.08 -3.32 16.94
N THR A 297 -17.83 -2.28 17.22
CA THR A 297 -17.56 -0.93 16.69
C THR A 297 -16.17 -0.46 17.08
N ASP A 298 -15.75 -0.77 18.31
CA ASP A 298 -14.41 -0.50 18.83
C ASP A 298 -13.33 -1.19 18.00
N ASP A 299 -13.45 -2.50 17.78
CA ASP A 299 -12.46 -3.27 16.98
C ASP A 299 -12.43 -2.81 15.52
N PHE A 300 -13.57 -2.38 14.96
CA PHE A 300 -13.61 -1.81 13.62
C PHE A 300 -12.81 -0.49 13.53
N ILE A 301 -13.03 0.44 14.48
CA ILE A 301 -12.30 1.72 14.54
C ILE A 301 -10.81 1.45 14.77
N ARG A 302 -10.47 0.60 15.72
CA ARG A 302 -9.08 0.19 16.00
C ARG A 302 -8.40 -0.37 14.74
N ARG A 303 -9.04 -1.32 14.04
CA ARG A 303 -8.50 -1.88 12.80
C ARG A 303 -8.36 -0.85 11.69
N PHE A 304 -9.24 0.12 11.61
CA PHE A 304 -9.09 1.22 10.66
C PHE A 304 -7.84 2.07 10.99
N LEU A 305 -7.67 2.42 12.26
CA LEU A 305 -6.61 3.31 12.73
C LEU A 305 -5.20 2.69 12.72
N ILE A 306 -5.06 1.36 12.82
CA ILE A 306 -3.73 0.72 12.74
C ILE A 306 -3.07 0.91 11.36
N HIS A 307 -3.84 1.15 10.30
CA HIS A 307 -3.32 1.36 8.94
C HIS A 307 -2.86 2.78 8.64
N PHE A 308 -2.92 3.62 9.63
CA PHE A 308 -2.47 5.00 9.54
C PHE A 308 -0.96 5.06 9.24
N LEU A 309 -0.58 5.88 8.26
CA LEU A 309 0.81 6.08 7.87
C LEU A 309 1.39 7.32 8.54
N PRO A 310 2.66 7.32 8.93
CA PRO A 310 3.33 8.49 9.51
C PRO A 310 3.20 9.73 8.61
N SER A 311 3.24 10.91 9.21
CA SER A 311 3.25 12.17 8.46
C SER A 311 4.43 12.22 7.50
N GLY A 312 4.24 12.75 6.29
CA GLY A 312 5.27 12.81 5.26
C GLY A 312 5.65 11.47 4.62
N PHE A 313 5.12 10.33 5.09
CA PHE A 313 5.48 9.04 4.51
C PHE A 313 4.83 8.83 3.13
N HIS A 314 5.64 8.73 2.09
CA HIS A 314 5.19 8.45 0.73
C HIS A 314 4.90 6.97 0.55
N ARG A 315 3.62 6.65 0.28
CA ARG A 315 3.17 5.26 0.05
C ARG A 315 3.33 4.79 -1.39
N ILE A 316 3.65 5.69 -2.31
CA ILE A 316 3.97 5.39 -3.71
C ILE A 316 5.42 5.80 -3.92
N ARG A 317 6.24 4.91 -4.50
CA ARG A 317 7.64 5.17 -4.83
C ARG A 317 7.97 4.63 -6.21
N HIS A 318 8.88 5.31 -6.88
CA HIS A 318 9.37 4.94 -8.19
C HIS A 318 10.86 4.63 -8.11
N ALA A 319 11.33 3.63 -8.87
CA ALA A 319 12.73 3.23 -8.90
C ALA A 319 13.17 2.84 -10.32
N GLY A 320 14.46 2.66 -10.51
CA GLY A 320 15.07 2.38 -11.81
C GLY A 320 14.80 3.52 -12.79
N PHE A 321 14.55 3.21 -14.05
CA PHE A 321 14.32 4.24 -15.08
C PHE A 321 13.00 5.02 -14.88
N LEU A 322 12.09 4.56 -13.98
CA LEU A 322 10.89 5.31 -13.60
C LEU A 322 11.10 6.24 -12.39
N ALA A 323 12.32 6.36 -11.85
CA ALA A 323 12.61 7.29 -10.76
C ALA A 323 12.31 8.75 -11.18
N ASN A 324 11.70 9.53 -10.29
CA ASN A 324 11.13 10.84 -10.60
C ASN A 324 12.09 11.80 -11.33
N GLY A 325 13.36 11.86 -10.92
CA GLY A 325 14.34 12.79 -11.50
C GLY A 325 14.79 12.46 -12.92
N ILE A 326 14.57 11.22 -13.41
CA ILE A 326 15.09 10.77 -14.71
C ILE A 326 14.03 10.17 -15.60
N ARG A 327 12.81 10.00 -15.10
CA ARG A 327 11.73 9.25 -15.77
C ARG A 327 11.40 9.78 -17.16
N ARG A 328 11.20 11.10 -17.29
CA ARG A 328 10.79 11.71 -18.56
C ARG A 328 11.82 11.42 -19.67
N ASP A 329 13.09 11.66 -19.40
CA ASP A 329 14.17 11.46 -20.36
C ASP A 329 14.36 9.99 -20.70
N ARG A 330 14.24 9.11 -19.72
CA ARG A 330 14.38 7.67 -19.91
C ARG A 330 13.23 7.09 -20.74
N ILE A 331 11.99 7.48 -20.45
CA ILE A 331 10.82 7.07 -21.26
C ILE A 331 10.93 7.58 -22.69
N ALA A 332 11.31 8.85 -22.88
CA ALA A 332 11.52 9.40 -24.22
C ALA A 332 12.62 8.65 -24.99
N LYS A 333 13.71 8.27 -24.32
CA LYS A 333 14.75 7.42 -24.90
C LYS A 333 14.23 6.04 -25.27
N ILE A 334 13.52 5.36 -24.35
CA ILE A 334 13.00 4.00 -24.57
C ILE A 334 12.02 3.96 -25.74
N ARG A 335 11.20 4.98 -25.94
CA ARG A 335 10.24 5.07 -27.05
C ARG A 335 10.90 5.22 -28.44
N ARG A 336 12.17 5.59 -28.48
CA ARG A 336 12.96 5.70 -29.71
C ARG A 336 13.74 4.43 -30.04
N LEU A 337 13.85 3.51 -29.08
CA LEU A 337 14.50 2.20 -29.23
C LEU A 337 13.52 1.11 -29.69
#